data_c6bf4927d5883000193acce0904b0061
#
_entry.id   c6bf4927d5883000193acce0904b0061
#
_cell.length_a   1.000
_cell.length_b   1.000
_cell.length_c   1.000
_cell.angle_alpha   90.00
_cell.angle_beta   90.00
_cell.angle_gamma   90.00
#
_symmetry.space_group_name_H-M   'P 1'
#
loop_
_entity.id
_entity.type
_entity.pdbx_description
1 polymer ?
#
loop_
_entity_poly.entity_id
_entity_poly.type
_entity_poly.pdbx_seq_one_letter_code
_entity_poly.pdbx_strand_id
1 'polypeptide(L)'
;MVEWNAVNIFCSRCENSKLRTVDAGSKKVCDKCKTELFPRVDPVVIMLPIFNEKCLLGRQKIFPPRMYSALAGFLEPGETIEDAVVREVKEEVGLNVNSVEYKFTQPWPFSSQLMIGCFSNVDDDKTNLDEDEIEHAVWLSREDINRIFVGKSPDRIWIPPAMAVAHQLIVCLLYTSPSPRDGL
;
A
#
# COMPACT_ATOMS: atom_id res chain seq x y z
N MET A 1 -19.36 0.76 1.60
CA MET A 1 -20.69 0.27 2.05
C MET A 1 -21.78 0.54 1.02
N VAL A 2 -21.98 1.80 0.58
CA VAL A 2 -23.06 2.13 -0.39
C VAL A 2 -22.90 1.36 -1.69
N GLU A 3 -21.72 1.39 -2.30
CA GLU A 3 -21.42 0.68 -3.54
C GLU A 3 -21.58 -0.85 -3.39
N TRP A 4 -21.03 -1.43 -2.31
CA TRP A 4 -21.22 -2.86 -2.04
C TRP A 4 -22.69 -3.26 -1.96
N ASN A 5 -23.52 -2.44 -1.32
CA ASN A 5 -24.95 -2.68 -1.25
C ASN A 5 -25.63 -2.60 -2.63
N ALA A 6 -25.17 -1.71 -3.49
CA ALA A 6 -25.75 -1.52 -4.83
C ALA A 6 -25.42 -2.68 -5.79
N VAL A 7 -24.17 -3.19 -5.73
CA VAL A 7 -23.71 -4.22 -6.68
C VAL A 7 -24.00 -5.65 -6.22
N ASN A 8 -24.11 -5.90 -4.91
CA ASN A 8 -24.36 -7.24 -4.38
C ASN A 8 -25.88 -7.50 -4.25
N ILE A 9 -26.51 -7.76 -5.39
CA ILE A 9 -27.97 -7.97 -5.50
C ILE A 9 -28.38 -9.45 -5.55
N PHE A 10 -27.44 -10.38 -5.68
CA PHE A 10 -27.66 -11.82 -5.69
C PHE A 10 -26.86 -12.51 -4.58
N CYS A 11 -27.40 -13.62 -4.07
CA CYS A 11 -26.71 -14.49 -3.15
C CYS A 11 -25.60 -15.26 -3.89
N SER A 12 -24.34 -15.12 -3.47
CA SER A 12 -23.20 -15.83 -4.07
C SER A 12 -23.27 -17.36 -3.94
N ARG A 13 -24.12 -17.88 -3.03
CA ARG A 13 -24.27 -19.33 -2.79
C ARG A 13 -25.42 -19.97 -3.58
N CYS A 14 -26.54 -19.28 -3.75
CA CYS A 14 -27.74 -19.89 -4.34
C CYS A 14 -28.46 -19.00 -5.36
N GLU A 15 -27.81 -17.92 -5.80
CA GLU A 15 -28.24 -16.98 -6.84
C GLU A 15 -29.60 -16.29 -6.57
N ASN A 16 -30.16 -16.47 -5.38
CA ASN A 16 -31.42 -15.82 -5.00
C ASN A 16 -31.23 -14.29 -4.92
N SER A 17 -32.14 -13.53 -5.54
CA SER A 17 -32.13 -12.06 -5.53
C SER A 17 -32.77 -11.44 -4.29
N LYS A 18 -33.43 -12.23 -3.43
CA LYS A 18 -34.04 -11.73 -2.20
C LYS A 18 -33.00 -11.72 -1.08
N LEU A 19 -32.28 -10.60 -0.99
CA LEU A 19 -31.31 -10.31 0.05
C LEU A 19 -31.85 -9.22 0.96
N ARG A 20 -31.84 -9.50 2.25
CA ARG A 20 -32.26 -8.53 3.27
C ARG A 20 -31.03 -7.91 3.93
N THR A 21 -30.96 -6.58 3.89
CA THR A 21 -29.93 -5.82 4.61
C THR A 21 -30.27 -5.79 6.10
N VAL A 22 -29.31 -6.14 6.94
CA VAL A 22 -29.45 -6.20 8.41
C VAL A 22 -28.28 -5.49 9.09
N ASP A 23 -28.37 -5.34 10.39
CA ASP A 23 -27.32 -4.77 11.25
C ASP A 23 -26.82 -3.41 10.71
N ALA A 24 -27.76 -2.49 10.49
CA ALA A 24 -27.51 -1.14 9.95
C ALA A 24 -26.71 -1.13 8.63
N GLY A 25 -26.82 -2.19 7.82
CA GLY A 25 -26.16 -2.29 6.52
C GLY A 25 -24.81 -2.97 6.54
N SER A 26 -24.35 -3.50 7.68
CA SER A 26 -23.06 -4.18 7.80
C SER A 26 -23.03 -5.55 7.12
N LYS A 27 -24.20 -6.16 6.86
CA LYS A 27 -24.30 -7.43 6.12
C LYS A 27 -25.65 -7.56 5.41
N LYS A 28 -25.72 -8.51 4.48
CA LYS A 28 -26.98 -9.00 3.89
C LYS A 28 -27.19 -10.46 4.25
N VAL A 29 -28.46 -10.85 4.38
CA VAL A 29 -28.86 -12.25 4.63
C VAL A 29 -29.77 -12.71 3.49
N CYS A 30 -29.46 -13.86 2.93
CA CYS A 30 -30.27 -14.48 1.89
C CYS A 30 -31.54 -15.07 2.49
N ASP A 31 -32.71 -14.68 1.99
CA ASP A 31 -33.99 -15.20 2.48
C ASP A 31 -34.21 -16.70 2.18
N LYS A 32 -33.57 -17.24 1.13
CA LYS A 32 -33.67 -18.65 0.72
C LYS A 32 -32.72 -19.55 1.52
N CYS A 33 -31.40 -19.34 1.43
CA CYS A 33 -30.41 -20.25 2.03
C CYS A 33 -29.81 -19.75 3.34
N LYS A 34 -30.23 -18.58 3.82
CA LYS A 34 -29.78 -17.94 5.07
C LYS A 34 -28.28 -17.60 5.11
N THR A 35 -27.57 -17.68 3.99
CA THR A 35 -26.18 -17.27 3.92
C THR A 35 -26.05 -15.79 4.23
N GLU A 36 -25.13 -15.44 5.10
CA GLU A 36 -24.71 -14.09 5.39
C GLU A 36 -23.66 -13.62 4.39
N LEU A 37 -23.80 -12.40 3.89
CA LEU A 37 -22.90 -11.75 2.95
C LEU A 37 -22.35 -10.50 3.61
N PHE A 38 -21.03 -10.39 3.68
CA PHE A 38 -20.34 -9.26 4.30
C PHE A 38 -19.69 -8.37 3.24
N PRO A 39 -19.54 -7.07 3.51
CA PRO A 39 -18.77 -6.17 2.66
C PRO A 39 -17.33 -6.69 2.48
N ARG A 40 -16.82 -6.54 1.27
CA ARG A 40 -15.44 -6.86 0.95
C ARG A 40 -14.52 -5.76 1.47
N VAL A 41 -13.39 -6.16 2.02
CA VAL A 41 -12.24 -5.29 2.32
C VAL A 41 -11.02 -5.96 1.70
N ASP A 42 -10.30 -5.22 0.84
CA ASP A 42 -9.13 -5.72 0.15
C ASP A 42 -7.87 -5.21 0.86
N PRO A 43 -7.09 -6.08 1.52
CA PRO A 43 -5.84 -5.68 2.15
C PRO A 43 -4.77 -5.41 1.08
N VAL A 44 -4.06 -4.29 1.23
CA VAL A 44 -2.97 -3.85 0.36
C VAL A 44 -1.79 -3.45 1.22
N VAL A 45 -0.63 -4.05 1.02
CA VAL A 45 0.61 -3.54 1.62
C VAL A 45 1.10 -2.35 0.82
N ILE A 46 1.57 -1.33 1.53
CA ILE A 46 2.25 -0.18 0.93
C ILE A 46 3.54 0.05 1.70
N MET A 47 4.67 0.05 0.99
CA MET A 47 5.95 -0.01 1.65
C MET A 47 6.99 0.95 1.09
N LEU A 48 7.89 1.37 1.97
CA LEU A 48 9.13 2.06 1.60
C LEU A 48 10.31 1.10 1.79
N PRO A 49 10.95 0.63 0.70
CA PRO A 49 12.27 -0.01 0.81
C PRO A 49 13.30 1.00 1.33
N ILE A 50 14.07 0.58 2.34
CA ILE A 50 15.06 1.43 3.02
C ILE A 50 16.43 0.77 2.93
N PHE A 51 17.41 1.54 2.47
CA PHE A 51 18.81 1.17 2.43
C PHE A 51 19.70 2.37 2.78
N ASN A 52 20.57 2.23 3.77
CA ASN A 52 21.52 3.27 4.19
C ASN A 52 20.86 4.66 4.36
N GLU A 53 19.75 4.74 5.12
CA GLU A 53 18.97 5.95 5.40
C GLU A 53 18.31 6.61 4.16
N LYS A 54 18.33 5.95 3.00
CA LYS A 54 17.56 6.35 1.82
C LYS A 54 16.30 5.49 1.72
N CYS A 55 15.27 6.02 1.10
CA CYS A 55 14.11 5.23 0.70
C CYS A 55 13.97 5.17 -0.81
N LEU A 56 13.45 4.07 -1.31
CA LEU A 56 13.09 3.89 -2.71
C LEU A 56 11.65 4.34 -2.94
N LEU A 57 11.45 5.15 -3.95
CA LEU A 57 10.14 5.48 -4.49
C LEU A 57 10.03 4.99 -5.93
N GLY A 58 8.90 4.37 -6.26
CA GLY A 58 8.57 3.89 -7.59
C GLY A 58 7.64 4.84 -8.34
N ARG A 59 7.68 4.77 -9.66
CA ARG A 59 6.78 5.47 -10.57
C ARG A 59 6.18 4.47 -11.55
N GLN A 60 4.85 4.39 -11.56
CA GLN A 60 4.08 3.64 -12.56
C GLN A 60 3.80 4.51 -13.80
N LYS A 61 3.64 3.90 -14.97
CA LYS A 61 3.32 4.59 -16.24
C LYS A 61 2.06 5.45 -16.18
N ILE A 62 1.09 5.05 -15.34
CA ILE A 62 -0.18 5.76 -15.16
C ILE A 62 -0.04 7.04 -14.30
N PHE A 63 1.04 7.20 -13.54
CA PHE A 63 1.21 8.37 -12.68
C PHE A 63 1.46 9.64 -13.51
N PRO A 64 1.00 10.81 -13.02
CA PRO A 64 1.39 12.08 -13.61
C PRO A 64 2.91 12.22 -13.71
N PRO A 65 3.43 12.98 -14.70
CA PRO A 65 4.88 13.14 -14.86
C PRO A 65 5.58 13.55 -13.57
N ARG A 66 6.68 12.86 -13.24
CA ARG A 66 7.53 13.12 -12.06
C ARG A 66 6.89 12.85 -10.70
N MET A 67 5.72 12.23 -10.66
CA MET A 67 5.14 11.72 -9.44
C MET A 67 5.79 10.38 -9.09
N TYR A 68 6.29 10.27 -7.84
CA TYR A 68 6.82 9.04 -7.27
C TYR A 68 6.09 8.71 -5.98
N SER A 69 5.87 7.45 -5.73
CA SER A 69 5.13 6.95 -4.57
C SER A 69 5.85 5.77 -3.92
N ALA A 70 5.41 5.40 -2.73
CA ALA A 70 5.74 4.12 -2.14
C ALA A 70 5.26 2.97 -3.04
N LEU A 71 5.93 1.82 -3.01
CA LEU A 71 5.52 0.58 -3.67
C LEU A 71 4.26 0.03 -3.00
N ALA A 72 3.39 -0.65 -3.74
CA ALA A 72 2.16 -1.18 -3.14
C ALA A 72 1.58 -2.34 -3.95
N GLY A 73 1.17 -3.40 -3.25
CA GLY A 73 0.51 -4.55 -3.84
C GLY A 73 -0.52 -5.21 -2.94
N PHE A 74 -1.36 -6.07 -3.51
CA PHE A 74 -2.39 -6.78 -2.78
C PHE A 74 -1.80 -7.96 -1.99
N LEU A 75 -2.36 -8.23 -0.81
CA LEU A 75 -2.12 -9.50 -0.15
C LEU A 75 -2.80 -10.63 -0.94
N GLU A 76 -2.08 -11.72 -1.15
CA GLU A 76 -2.63 -12.94 -1.71
C GLU A 76 -3.24 -13.84 -0.62
N PRO A 77 -4.21 -14.73 -0.97
CA PRO A 77 -4.80 -15.65 -0.02
C PRO A 77 -3.76 -16.56 0.65
N GLY A 78 -3.62 -16.44 1.96
CA GLY A 78 -2.69 -17.25 2.76
C GLY A 78 -1.36 -16.56 3.07
N GLU A 79 -1.11 -15.36 2.54
CA GLU A 79 0.08 -14.58 2.89
C GLU A 79 -0.07 -13.86 4.24
N THR A 80 1.06 -13.70 4.92
CA THR A 80 1.22 -12.71 5.99
C THR A 80 1.51 -11.32 5.38
N ILE A 81 1.44 -10.27 6.21
CA ILE A 81 1.83 -8.92 5.78
C ILE A 81 3.31 -8.90 5.35
N GLU A 82 4.16 -9.57 6.12
CA GLU A 82 5.59 -9.67 5.87
C GLU A 82 5.89 -10.38 4.55
N ASP A 83 5.21 -11.52 4.29
CA ASP A 83 5.39 -12.27 3.04
C ASP A 83 4.97 -11.44 1.83
N ALA A 84 3.84 -10.73 1.90
CA ALA A 84 3.37 -9.86 0.84
C ALA A 84 4.37 -8.71 0.56
N VAL A 85 4.91 -8.07 1.60
CA VAL A 85 5.94 -7.02 1.43
C VAL A 85 7.19 -7.57 0.78
N VAL A 86 7.67 -8.76 1.21
CA VAL A 86 8.86 -9.40 0.63
C VAL A 86 8.63 -9.73 -0.84
N ARG A 87 7.47 -10.31 -1.19
CA ARG A 87 7.11 -10.66 -2.56
C ARG A 87 7.02 -9.43 -3.45
N GLU A 88 6.23 -8.44 -3.08
CA GLU A 88 6.00 -7.22 -3.88
C GLU A 88 7.30 -6.44 -4.12
N VAL A 89 8.15 -6.25 -3.09
CA VAL A 89 9.46 -5.60 -3.26
C VAL A 89 10.36 -6.40 -4.19
N LYS A 90 10.27 -7.74 -4.13
CA LYS A 90 11.05 -8.60 -5.02
C LYS A 90 10.56 -8.55 -6.45
N GLU A 91 9.24 -8.57 -6.67
CA GLU A 91 8.60 -8.55 -7.99
C GLU A 91 8.78 -7.18 -8.66
N GLU A 92 8.39 -6.08 -7.99
CA GLU A 92 8.41 -4.75 -8.58
C GLU A 92 9.82 -4.19 -8.83
N VAL A 93 10.76 -4.42 -7.90
CA VAL A 93 12.08 -3.75 -7.94
C VAL A 93 13.29 -4.67 -7.76
N GLY A 94 13.09 -5.98 -7.62
CA GLY A 94 14.17 -7.00 -7.58
C GLY A 94 14.98 -7.07 -6.28
N LEU A 95 14.64 -6.28 -5.25
CA LEU A 95 15.37 -6.22 -3.99
C LEU A 95 15.01 -7.37 -3.04
N ASN A 96 15.95 -7.74 -2.15
CA ASN A 96 15.69 -8.70 -1.08
C ASN A 96 15.43 -7.94 0.23
N VAL A 97 14.34 -8.27 0.90
CA VAL A 97 13.94 -7.65 2.17
C VAL A 97 14.50 -8.45 3.34
N ASN A 98 15.21 -7.78 4.25
CA ASN A 98 15.77 -8.38 5.46
C ASN A 98 14.82 -8.31 6.66
N SER A 99 14.02 -7.23 6.74
CA SER A 99 13.05 -7.03 7.79
C SER A 99 11.90 -6.14 7.33
N VAL A 100 10.72 -6.38 7.89
CA VAL A 100 9.52 -5.60 7.66
C VAL A 100 9.08 -5.00 8.98
N GLU A 101 8.78 -3.71 9.00
CA GLU A 101 8.28 -2.99 10.15
C GLU A 101 6.93 -2.36 9.83
N TYR A 102 5.86 -2.85 10.47
CA TYR A 102 4.55 -2.24 10.39
C TYR A 102 4.56 -0.83 11.02
N LYS A 103 3.95 0.13 10.34
CA LYS A 103 3.84 1.52 10.83
C LYS A 103 2.41 1.89 11.21
N PHE A 104 1.48 1.78 10.29
CA PHE A 104 0.07 2.12 10.50
C PHE A 104 -0.81 1.56 9.38
N THR A 105 -2.13 1.61 9.58
CA THR A 105 -3.12 1.32 8.54
C THR A 105 -3.97 2.54 8.24
N GLN A 106 -4.47 2.60 7.01
CA GLN A 106 -5.45 3.59 6.59
C GLN A 106 -6.53 2.92 5.75
N PRO A 107 -7.83 3.05 6.11
CA PRO A 107 -8.92 2.70 5.21
C PRO A 107 -8.87 3.56 3.95
N TRP A 108 -8.87 2.92 2.79
CA TRP A 108 -8.88 3.58 1.49
C TRP A 108 -10.19 3.22 0.77
N PRO A 109 -11.21 4.10 0.82
CA PRO A 109 -12.56 3.75 0.38
C PRO A 109 -12.74 3.67 -1.14
N PHE A 110 -11.73 4.04 -1.89
CA PHE A 110 -11.69 3.96 -3.35
C PHE A 110 -11.30 2.56 -3.77
N SER A 111 -12.28 1.77 -3.88
CA SER A 111 -12.73 0.42 -3.97
C SER A 111 -12.51 -0.48 -2.74
N SER A 112 -12.74 0.01 -1.52
CA SER A 112 -12.81 -0.84 -0.31
C SER A 112 -11.48 -1.44 0.16
N GLN A 113 -10.37 -0.72 -0.02
CA GLN A 113 -9.05 -1.18 0.39
C GLN A 113 -8.74 -0.82 1.85
N LEU A 114 -7.92 -1.67 2.48
CA LEU A 114 -7.21 -1.37 3.73
C LEU A 114 -5.72 -1.31 3.42
N MET A 115 -5.18 -0.09 3.39
CA MET A 115 -3.76 0.14 3.17
C MET A 115 -2.98 -0.15 4.46
N ILE A 116 -1.96 -1.00 4.37
CA ILE A 116 -1.11 -1.44 5.48
C ILE A 116 0.30 -0.90 5.23
N GLY A 117 0.65 0.18 5.93
CA GLY A 117 1.91 0.89 5.75
C GLY A 117 3.08 0.21 6.47
N CYS A 118 4.14 -0.07 5.73
CA CYS A 118 5.34 -0.75 6.22
C CYS A 118 6.63 -0.06 5.78
N PHE A 119 7.68 -0.21 6.59
CA PHE A 119 9.06 -0.06 6.12
C PHE A 119 9.64 -1.44 5.83
N SER A 120 10.43 -1.55 4.77
CA SER A 120 11.14 -2.78 4.40
C SER A 120 12.63 -2.49 4.27
N ASN A 121 13.45 -2.98 5.22
CA ASN A 121 14.88 -2.84 5.11
C ASN A 121 15.41 -3.85 4.08
N VAL A 122 16.21 -3.38 3.15
CA VAL A 122 16.78 -4.20 2.06
C VAL A 122 18.30 -4.30 2.18
N ASP A 123 18.89 -5.30 1.54
CA ASP A 123 20.33 -5.62 1.63
C ASP A 123 21.19 -4.90 0.59
N ASP A 124 20.58 -4.34 -0.46
CA ASP A 124 21.27 -3.69 -1.59
C ASP A 124 20.42 -2.52 -2.13
N ASP A 125 21.03 -1.65 -2.93
CA ASP A 125 20.36 -0.55 -3.64
C ASP A 125 20.24 -0.80 -5.16
N LYS A 126 20.69 -1.96 -5.65
CA LYS A 126 20.66 -2.32 -7.07
C LYS A 126 19.28 -2.85 -7.46
N THR A 127 18.47 -1.98 -7.99
CA THR A 127 17.15 -2.35 -8.48
C THR A 127 17.19 -3.08 -9.81
N ASN A 128 16.27 -4.05 -9.96
CA ASN A 128 15.93 -4.70 -11.21
C ASN A 128 14.42 -4.56 -11.38
N LEU A 129 13.99 -3.55 -12.13
CA LEU A 129 12.58 -3.16 -12.21
C LEU A 129 11.78 -4.13 -13.08
N ASP A 130 10.57 -4.47 -12.66
CA ASP A 130 9.56 -4.98 -13.56
C ASP A 130 8.99 -3.79 -14.37
N GLU A 131 9.42 -3.66 -15.62
CA GLU A 131 9.04 -2.55 -16.49
C GLU A 131 7.55 -2.54 -16.86
N ASP A 132 6.82 -3.61 -16.62
CA ASP A 132 5.37 -3.65 -16.83
C ASP A 132 4.64 -2.92 -15.70
N GLU A 133 5.17 -2.92 -14.49
CA GLU A 133 4.58 -2.28 -13.31
C GLU A 133 5.29 -0.96 -12.94
N ILE A 134 6.61 -0.95 -12.89
CA ILE A 134 7.43 0.20 -12.45
C ILE A 134 8.25 0.77 -13.61
N GLU A 135 7.82 1.91 -14.15
CA GLU A 135 8.52 2.63 -15.21
C GLU A 135 9.90 3.14 -14.77
N HIS A 136 10.00 3.60 -13.52
CA HIS A 136 11.22 4.17 -12.97
C HIS A 136 11.20 4.14 -11.44
N ALA A 137 12.37 3.98 -10.82
CA ALA A 137 12.52 4.07 -9.37
C ALA A 137 13.69 5.01 -9.01
N VAL A 138 13.61 5.63 -7.83
CA VAL A 138 14.61 6.58 -7.36
C VAL A 138 14.86 6.41 -5.86
N TRP A 139 16.13 6.37 -5.50
CA TRP A 139 16.57 6.42 -4.10
C TRP A 139 16.67 7.87 -3.65
N LEU A 140 15.94 8.22 -2.60
CA LEU A 140 15.93 9.56 -2.01
C LEU A 140 16.47 9.52 -0.58
N SER A 141 17.39 10.44 -0.28
CA SER A 141 17.85 10.69 1.08
C SER A 141 16.81 11.50 1.86
N ARG A 142 16.94 11.54 3.19
CA ARG A 142 16.10 12.42 4.04
C ARG A 142 16.21 13.90 3.61
N GLU A 143 17.39 14.34 3.16
CA GLU A 143 17.58 15.70 2.67
C GLU A 143 16.81 15.95 1.37
N ASP A 144 16.82 15.00 0.42
CA ASP A 144 16.06 15.11 -0.82
C ASP A 144 14.55 15.18 -0.55
N ILE A 145 14.06 14.35 0.38
CA ILE A 145 12.67 14.38 0.81
C ILE A 145 12.31 15.74 1.44
N ASN A 146 13.16 16.28 2.32
CA ASN A 146 12.96 17.62 2.88
C ASN A 146 12.90 18.70 1.78
N ARG A 147 13.76 18.61 0.77
CA ARG A 147 13.74 19.51 -0.38
C ARG A 147 12.43 19.42 -1.17
N ILE A 148 11.87 18.22 -1.33
CA ILE A 148 10.55 18.02 -1.95
C ILE A 148 9.47 18.77 -1.16
N PHE A 149 9.45 18.66 0.16
CA PHE A 149 8.45 19.31 1.01
C PHE A 149 8.52 20.85 1.00
N VAL A 150 9.71 21.42 0.81
CA VAL A 150 9.88 22.88 0.71
C VAL A 150 9.84 23.40 -0.73
N GLY A 151 9.42 22.56 -1.70
CA GLY A 151 9.31 22.96 -3.11
C GLY A 151 10.64 23.15 -3.86
N LYS A 152 11.75 22.62 -3.31
CA LYS A 152 13.10 22.66 -3.90
C LYS A 152 13.55 21.26 -4.35
N SER A 153 12.63 20.47 -4.84
CA SER A 153 12.84 19.08 -5.25
C SER A 153 13.95 18.95 -6.31
N PRO A 154 14.87 17.97 -6.17
CA PRO A 154 15.72 17.54 -7.27
C PRO A 154 14.84 17.05 -8.42
N ASP A 155 15.23 17.34 -9.65
CA ASP A 155 14.53 16.93 -10.89
C ASP A 155 13.02 17.18 -10.92
N ARG A 156 12.53 18.10 -10.07
CA ARG A 156 11.09 18.42 -9.90
C ARG A 156 10.24 17.21 -9.53
N ILE A 157 10.80 16.25 -8.82
CA ILE A 157 10.06 15.11 -8.25
C ILE A 157 9.02 15.65 -7.27
N TRP A 158 7.84 15.04 -7.27
CA TRP A 158 6.81 15.28 -6.27
C TRP A 158 6.16 13.97 -5.84
N ILE A 159 5.56 13.99 -4.66
CA ILE A 159 4.99 12.84 -3.99
C ILE A 159 3.47 13.00 -3.81
N PRO A 160 2.71 11.93 -3.57
CA PRO A 160 1.27 12.02 -3.34
C PRO A 160 0.89 13.05 -2.27
N PRO A 161 -0.34 13.61 -2.34
CA PRO A 161 -0.81 14.61 -1.37
C PRO A 161 -0.94 14.01 0.03
N ALA A 162 -1.01 14.89 1.05
CA ALA A 162 -0.99 14.53 2.48
C ALA A 162 -2.07 13.52 2.92
N MET A 163 -3.16 13.39 2.18
CA MET A 163 -4.20 12.39 2.45
C MET A 163 -3.81 10.96 2.07
N ALA A 164 -2.77 10.77 1.27
CA ALA A 164 -2.34 9.45 0.80
C ALA A 164 -1.42 8.76 1.81
N VAL A 165 -1.57 7.44 1.95
CA VAL A 165 -0.74 6.61 2.84
C VAL A 165 0.74 6.75 2.51
N ALA A 166 1.12 6.76 1.22
CA ALA A 166 2.49 6.96 0.78
C ALA A 166 3.12 8.24 1.34
N HIS A 167 2.36 9.35 1.34
CA HIS A 167 2.83 10.60 1.94
C HIS A 167 3.10 10.44 3.43
N GLN A 168 2.19 9.80 4.17
CA GLN A 168 2.33 9.59 5.60
C GLN A 168 3.53 8.69 5.93
N LEU A 169 3.79 7.66 5.12
CA LEU A 169 5.00 6.82 5.27
C LEU A 169 6.28 7.63 5.07
N ILE A 170 6.33 8.49 4.03
CA ILE A 170 7.48 9.35 3.75
C ILE A 170 7.69 10.35 4.91
N VAL A 171 6.62 10.94 5.43
CA VAL A 171 6.68 11.81 6.61
C VAL A 171 7.17 11.03 7.83
N CYS A 172 6.67 9.83 8.06
CA CYS A 172 7.10 8.96 9.15
C CYS A 172 8.61 8.70 9.09
N LEU A 173 9.18 8.45 7.90
CA LEU A 173 10.62 8.27 7.73
C LEU A 173 11.44 9.50 8.13
N LEU A 174 10.93 10.71 7.88
CA LEU A 174 11.64 11.95 8.26
C LEU A 174 11.74 12.15 9.76
N TYR A 175 10.69 11.76 10.50
CA TYR A 175 10.57 12.04 11.93
C TYR A 175 10.94 10.86 12.84
N THR A 176 11.14 9.66 12.31
CA THR A 176 11.71 8.54 13.06
C THR A 176 13.21 8.69 13.09
N SER A 177 13.76 9.11 14.26
CA SER A 177 15.21 9.02 14.51
C SER A 177 15.62 7.54 14.50
N PRO A 178 16.83 7.19 13.98
CA PRO A 178 17.39 5.86 14.23
C PRO A 178 17.36 5.61 15.72
N SER A 179 16.85 4.43 16.13
CA SER A 179 16.87 4.05 17.54
C SER A 179 18.32 3.97 18.00
N PRO A 180 18.68 4.47 19.21
CA PRO A 180 20.02 4.26 19.75
C PRO A 180 20.43 2.78 19.91
N ARG A 181 19.50 1.84 19.65
CA ARG A 181 19.74 0.38 19.71
C ARG A 181 20.20 -0.23 18.38
N ASP A 182 20.12 0.52 17.28
CA ASP A 182 20.50 0.02 15.96
C ASP A 182 22.01 0.17 15.67
N GLY A 183 22.80 0.52 16.67
CA GLY A 183 24.25 0.75 16.61
C GLY A 183 25.08 -0.10 17.59
N LEU A 184 24.60 -1.28 18.00
CA LEU A 184 25.38 -2.22 18.81
C LEU A 184 25.50 -3.57 18.09
#